data_97ab15dfe1029bf1ea7eae6843ecc1f9
#
_entry.id   97ab15dfe1029bf1ea7eae6843ecc1f9
#
_cell.length_a   1.000
_cell.length_b   1.000
_cell.length_c   1.000
_cell.angle_alpha   90.00
_cell.angle_beta   90.00
_cell.angle_gamma   90.00
#
_symmetry.space_group_name_H-M   'P 1'
#
loop_
_entity.id
_entity.type
_entity.pdbx_description
1 polymer ?
#
loop_
_entity_poly.entity_id
_entity_poly.type
_entity_poly.pdbx_seq_one_letter_code
_entity_poly.pdbx_strand_id
1 'polypeptide(L)'
;MKQLIFTLILSCHFLTGMPTATPSSVKRDSLERLLTSMPHDSVRLQMIQDITRMEQTNPNCIRYSDMLLQEAIAQNNPKYAGTALYFQIIYYYNQNELDSVIQKIEKMEPFVREGNLWDYYFDAQRCQIDLYSYREQIEFAINKSLEMYQKAQEANNVRGLIGAKQCLANAYMGTGRWEEGKKALEEAHMLLPKLDNVIVHNSVLCQLISLSKAKDDFENLKKYLDEQKSILEDYIRKNPTMEEAFQDPLIFNELYYAYYYLEMNQPHPAFEHLQKGAKYLTPHTYFMYRVLYYDAYALYYRRCKEYDKALSQLDSTIVLLQEAFSSDYVNQLSAKADILVEAGRSQEALPIYEKVLQMKDSLVTELSDKQMKLIQSNYHINKIALEEEQLKNKIQLIVLIVIGTTLIVLVFFMLRIFRVRKALKIAESETRKATRIAEKANETKNHFLANMSYNIRIPLNGVVGFSQLIASEPNMDEDTRKEFSAIIQKNTEEL
;
A
#
# COMPACT_ATOMS: atom_id res chain seq x y z
N MET A 1 31.94 -8.58 11.71
CA MET A 1 30.80 -9.10 12.48
C MET A 1 29.48 -8.36 12.22
N LYS A 2 29.40 -7.00 12.25
CA LYS A 2 28.15 -6.25 12.01
C LYS A 2 27.51 -6.42 10.62
N GLN A 3 28.31 -6.64 9.57
CA GLN A 3 27.81 -6.84 8.20
C GLN A 3 27.41 -8.29 7.88
N LEU A 4 28.05 -9.28 8.51
CA LEU A 4 27.61 -10.69 8.43
C LEU A 4 26.17 -10.85 8.93
N ILE A 5 25.78 -10.04 9.93
CA ILE A 5 24.42 -9.99 10.46
C ILE A 5 23.44 -9.44 9.44
N PHE A 6 23.82 -8.39 8.70
CA PHE A 6 23.00 -7.80 7.65
C PHE A 6 22.73 -8.81 6.53
N THR A 7 23.75 -9.55 6.11
CA THR A 7 23.63 -10.56 5.06
C THR A 7 22.86 -11.81 5.53
N LEU A 8 23.02 -12.23 6.78
CA LEU A 8 22.22 -13.30 7.39
C LEU A 8 20.76 -12.89 7.61
N ILE A 9 20.51 -11.63 7.96
CA ILE A 9 19.14 -11.08 8.07
C ILE A 9 18.44 -11.10 6.71
N LEU A 10 19.15 -10.76 5.63
CA LEU A 10 18.63 -10.87 4.26
C LEU A 10 18.39 -12.33 3.84
N SER A 11 19.26 -13.26 4.22
CA SER A 11 19.15 -14.67 3.81
C SER A 11 18.02 -15.44 4.49
N CYS A 12 17.59 -15.03 5.68
CA CYS A 12 16.40 -15.61 6.33
C CYS A 12 15.10 -15.34 5.56
N HIS A 13 15.12 -14.46 4.54
CA HIS A 13 13.95 -14.17 3.70
C HIS A 13 13.72 -15.21 2.59
N PHE A 14 14.70 -16.05 2.27
CA PHE A 14 14.61 -17.02 1.18
C PHE A 14 13.75 -18.27 1.45
N LEU A 15 13.21 -18.40 2.64
CA LEU A 15 12.34 -19.53 3.00
C LEU A 15 10.92 -19.46 2.38
N THR A 16 10.63 -18.48 1.53
CA THR A 16 9.37 -18.44 0.75
C THR A 16 9.37 -19.38 -0.46
N GLY A 17 10.54 -19.84 -0.88
CA GLY A 17 10.68 -20.88 -1.91
C GLY A 17 11.15 -22.18 -1.26
N MET A 18 10.25 -23.14 -0.99
CA MET A 18 10.69 -24.50 -0.71
C MET A 18 11.65 -24.93 -1.83
N PRO A 19 12.83 -25.52 -1.52
CA PRO A 19 13.64 -26.17 -2.53
C PRO A 19 12.82 -27.33 -3.09
N THR A 20 12.06 -27.05 -4.13
CA THR A 20 11.54 -28.13 -4.94
C THR A 20 12.75 -28.74 -5.62
N ALA A 21 13.06 -29.98 -5.25
CA ALA A 21 14.02 -30.79 -6.01
C ALA A 21 13.74 -30.52 -7.49
N THR A 22 14.75 -30.05 -8.24
CA THR A 22 14.61 -29.80 -9.69
C THR A 22 13.99 -31.03 -10.32
N PRO A 23 12.76 -30.98 -10.84
CA PRO A 23 12.16 -32.12 -11.46
C PRO A 23 13.05 -32.51 -12.62
N SER A 24 13.28 -33.80 -12.80
CA SER A 24 13.96 -34.28 -14.01
C SER A 24 13.23 -33.70 -15.23
N SER A 25 13.97 -33.32 -16.28
CA SER A 25 13.43 -32.82 -17.55
C SER A 25 12.29 -33.70 -18.07
N VAL A 26 12.36 -34.98 -17.80
CA VAL A 26 11.36 -36.02 -18.13
C VAL A 26 9.99 -35.72 -17.48
N LYS A 27 9.95 -35.27 -16.24
CA LYS A 27 8.69 -34.96 -15.56
C LYS A 27 8.05 -33.69 -16.14
N ARG A 28 8.83 -32.69 -16.46
CA ARG A 28 8.37 -31.46 -17.12
C ARG A 28 7.78 -31.76 -18.50
N ASP A 29 8.51 -32.51 -19.36
CA ASP A 29 8.09 -32.80 -20.71
C ASP A 29 6.80 -33.63 -20.73
N SER A 30 6.59 -34.50 -19.73
CA SER A 30 5.34 -35.22 -19.54
C SER A 30 4.17 -34.30 -19.18
N LEU A 31 4.40 -33.32 -18.31
CA LEU A 31 3.39 -32.34 -17.92
C LEU A 31 3.04 -31.38 -19.08
N GLU A 32 4.01 -30.97 -19.89
CA GLU A 32 3.75 -30.16 -21.09
C GLU A 32 2.87 -30.87 -22.12
N ARG A 33 3.10 -32.17 -22.33
CA ARG A 33 2.24 -32.98 -23.22
C ARG A 33 0.81 -33.08 -22.71
N LEU A 34 0.62 -33.24 -21.41
CA LEU A 34 -0.71 -33.22 -20.77
C LEU A 34 -1.42 -31.91 -20.99
N LEU A 35 -0.72 -30.78 -20.83
CA LEU A 35 -1.29 -29.43 -21.02
C LEU A 35 -1.90 -29.25 -22.43
N THR A 36 -1.32 -29.84 -23.48
CA THR A 36 -1.83 -29.70 -24.86
C THR A 36 -3.19 -30.36 -25.08
N SER A 37 -3.54 -31.34 -24.26
CA SER A 37 -4.81 -32.12 -24.39
C SER A 37 -5.86 -31.74 -23.33
N MET A 38 -5.52 -30.86 -22.34
CA MET A 38 -6.43 -30.48 -21.27
C MET A 38 -7.40 -29.39 -21.71
N PRO A 39 -8.66 -29.43 -21.22
CA PRO A 39 -9.60 -28.35 -21.41
C PRO A 39 -9.10 -27.07 -20.68
N HIS A 40 -9.54 -25.89 -21.16
CA HIS A 40 -9.22 -24.61 -20.56
C HIS A 40 -10.09 -24.38 -19.33
N ASP A 41 -9.70 -24.97 -18.21
CA ASP A 41 -10.40 -24.91 -16.92
C ASP A 41 -9.44 -24.63 -15.74
N SER A 42 -9.97 -24.64 -14.52
CA SER A 42 -9.20 -24.40 -13.30
C SER A 42 -8.13 -25.47 -13.03
N VAL A 43 -8.34 -26.70 -13.50
CA VAL A 43 -7.35 -27.80 -13.34
C VAL A 43 -6.13 -27.54 -14.21
N ARG A 44 -6.35 -27.03 -15.42
CA ARG A 44 -5.27 -26.61 -16.32
C ARG A 44 -4.49 -25.42 -15.74
N LEU A 45 -5.18 -24.39 -15.18
CA LEU A 45 -4.53 -23.28 -14.49
C LEU A 45 -3.66 -23.75 -13.33
N GLN A 46 -4.16 -24.68 -12.52
CA GLN A 46 -3.39 -25.28 -11.42
C GLN A 46 -2.14 -25.99 -11.94
N MET A 47 -2.24 -26.75 -13.01
CA MET A 47 -1.10 -27.47 -13.60
C MET A 47 -0.04 -26.52 -14.14
N ILE A 48 -0.44 -25.44 -14.83
CA ILE A 48 0.50 -24.42 -15.31
C ILE A 48 1.20 -23.75 -14.13
N GLN A 49 0.45 -23.44 -13.05
CA GLN A 49 1.03 -22.88 -11.81
C GLN A 49 2.06 -23.82 -11.20
N ASP A 50 1.78 -25.12 -11.15
CA ASP A 50 2.72 -26.10 -10.57
C ASP A 50 4.00 -26.22 -11.42
N ILE A 51 3.88 -26.21 -12.74
CA ILE A 51 5.05 -26.16 -13.64
C ILE A 51 5.83 -24.84 -13.43
N THR A 52 5.14 -23.70 -13.35
CA THR A 52 5.78 -22.39 -13.09
C THR A 52 6.58 -22.42 -11.79
N ARG A 53 6.00 -23.02 -10.74
CA ARG A 53 6.68 -23.16 -9.43
C ARG A 53 7.92 -24.06 -9.55
N MET A 54 7.85 -25.14 -10.31
CA MET A 54 8.99 -26.04 -10.52
C MET A 54 10.14 -25.36 -11.28
N GLU A 55 9.84 -24.42 -12.18
CA GLU A 55 10.80 -23.69 -12.99
C GLU A 55 11.20 -22.32 -12.39
N GLN A 56 10.85 -22.04 -11.15
CA GLN A 56 10.98 -20.70 -10.54
C GLN A 56 12.41 -20.13 -10.57
N THR A 57 13.43 -20.97 -10.55
CA THR A 57 14.84 -20.60 -10.64
C THR A 57 15.38 -20.55 -12.07
N ASN A 58 14.61 -20.98 -13.05
CA ASN A 58 14.97 -21.07 -14.47
C ASN A 58 14.33 -19.95 -15.30
N PRO A 59 14.95 -19.54 -16.44
CA PRO A 59 14.32 -18.61 -17.37
C PRO A 59 12.96 -19.06 -17.90
N ASN A 60 12.70 -20.38 -17.93
CA ASN A 60 11.40 -20.95 -18.30
C ASN A 60 10.26 -20.49 -17.38
N CYS A 61 10.55 -20.07 -16.15
CA CYS A 61 9.58 -19.50 -15.24
C CYS A 61 8.77 -18.36 -15.91
N ILE A 62 9.43 -17.48 -16.65
CA ILE A 62 8.76 -16.37 -17.35
C ILE A 62 7.79 -16.90 -18.41
N ARG A 63 8.20 -17.88 -19.22
CA ARG A 63 7.35 -18.48 -20.25
C ARG A 63 6.07 -19.08 -19.66
N TYR A 64 6.20 -19.88 -18.59
CA TYR A 64 5.03 -20.54 -17.98
C TYR A 64 4.17 -19.56 -17.18
N SER A 65 4.77 -18.58 -16.52
CA SER A 65 4.00 -17.55 -15.83
C SER A 65 3.25 -16.62 -16.81
N ASP A 66 3.81 -16.31 -17.98
CA ASP A 66 3.09 -15.61 -19.04
C ASP A 66 1.92 -16.44 -19.58
N MET A 67 2.12 -17.75 -19.79
CA MET A 67 1.05 -18.67 -20.17
C MET A 67 -0.06 -18.69 -19.11
N LEU A 68 0.30 -18.81 -17.82
CA LEU A 68 -0.64 -18.77 -16.71
C LEU A 68 -1.42 -17.45 -16.68
N LEU A 69 -0.74 -16.33 -16.86
CA LEU A 69 -1.35 -14.99 -16.84
C LEU A 69 -2.37 -14.83 -17.97
N GLN A 70 -1.99 -15.17 -19.20
CA GLN A 70 -2.87 -15.07 -20.37
C GLN A 70 -4.12 -15.95 -20.22
N GLU A 71 -3.94 -17.19 -19.79
CA GLU A 71 -5.04 -18.13 -19.62
C GLU A 71 -5.94 -17.75 -18.43
N ALA A 72 -5.37 -17.27 -17.32
CA ALA A 72 -6.12 -16.78 -16.18
C ALA A 72 -6.97 -15.54 -16.52
N ILE A 73 -6.44 -14.62 -17.33
CA ILE A 73 -7.19 -13.45 -17.82
C ILE A 73 -8.34 -13.92 -18.73
N ALA A 74 -8.08 -14.85 -19.66
CA ALA A 74 -9.10 -15.39 -20.56
C ALA A 74 -10.25 -16.09 -19.81
N GLN A 75 -9.94 -16.72 -18.68
CA GLN A 75 -10.92 -17.38 -17.81
C GLN A 75 -11.49 -16.44 -16.72
N ASN A 76 -11.14 -15.15 -16.74
CA ASN A 76 -11.53 -14.16 -15.71
C ASN A 76 -11.22 -14.64 -14.29
N ASN A 77 -10.02 -15.18 -14.07
CA ASN A 77 -9.58 -15.71 -12.77
C ASN A 77 -8.47 -14.86 -12.16
N PRO A 78 -8.82 -13.85 -11.34
CA PRO A 78 -7.86 -12.90 -10.76
C PRO A 78 -6.83 -13.57 -9.84
N LYS A 79 -7.19 -14.66 -9.18
CA LYS A 79 -6.28 -15.41 -8.31
C LYS A 79 -5.07 -15.95 -9.08
N TYR A 80 -5.29 -16.65 -10.18
CA TYR A 80 -4.19 -17.19 -10.99
C TYR A 80 -3.45 -16.10 -11.76
N ALA A 81 -4.14 -15.04 -12.21
CA ALA A 81 -3.50 -13.91 -12.87
C ALA A 81 -2.50 -13.20 -11.95
N GLY A 82 -2.91 -12.88 -10.72
CA GLY A 82 -2.01 -12.26 -9.73
C GLY A 82 -0.89 -13.21 -9.27
N THR A 83 -1.18 -14.52 -9.13
CA THR A 83 -0.15 -15.51 -8.79
C THR A 83 0.91 -15.64 -9.90
N ALA A 84 0.51 -15.58 -11.18
CA ALA A 84 1.45 -15.58 -12.30
C ALA A 84 2.42 -14.39 -12.23
N LEU A 85 1.91 -13.19 -11.97
CA LEU A 85 2.72 -11.99 -11.79
C LEU A 85 3.64 -12.10 -10.58
N TYR A 86 3.19 -12.71 -9.48
CA TYR A 86 4.04 -12.97 -8.32
C TYR A 86 5.24 -13.86 -8.67
N PHE A 87 5.07 -14.92 -9.45
CA PHE A 87 6.20 -15.75 -9.92
C PHE A 87 7.19 -14.95 -10.76
N GLN A 88 6.71 -14.05 -11.62
CA GLN A 88 7.59 -13.16 -12.39
C GLN A 88 8.35 -12.19 -11.48
N ILE A 89 7.69 -11.64 -10.45
CA ILE A 89 8.32 -10.76 -9.45
C ILE A 89 9.47 -11.50 -8.75
N ILE A 90 9.25 -12.72 -8.27
CA ILE A 90 10.29 -13.51 -7.61
C ILE A 90 11.45 -13.83 -8.58
N TYR A 91 11.15 -14.15 -9.83
CA TYR A 91 12.19 -14.39 -10.83
C TYR A 91 13.06 -13.15 -11.05
N TYR A 92 12.46 -11.97 -11.29
CA TYR A 92 13.19 -10.72 -11.50
C TYR A 92 13.91 -10.23 -10.24
N TYR A 93 13.34 -10.48 -9.06
CA TYR A 93 14.01 -10.24 -7.79
C TYR A 93 15.32 -11.03 -7.69
N ASN A 94 15.31 -12.31 -8.03
CA ASN A 94 16.51 -13.16 -8.04
C ASN A 94 17.55 -12.73 -9.11
N GLN A 95 17.12 -12.02 -10.16
CA GLN A 95 18.01 -11.42 -11.16
C GLN A 95 18.47 -10.00 -10.77
N ASN A 96 18.08 -9.49 -9.59
CA ASN A 96 18.36 -8.12 -9.13
C ASN A 96 17.82 -7.03 -10.09
N GLU A 97 16.68 -7.28 -10.74
CA GLU A 97 16.04 -6.38 -11.69
C GLU A 97 14.92 -5.55 -11.03
N LEU A 98 15.28 -4.46 -10.36
CA LEU A 98 14.33 -3.61 -9.61
C LEU A 98 13.21 -3.06 -10.48
N ASP A 99 13.52 -2.54 -11.68
CA ASP A 99 12.51 -1.91 -12.54
C ASP A 99 11.46 -2.92 -13.03
N SER A 100 11.90 -4.15 -13.34
CA SER A 100 11.01 -5.25 -13.69
C SER A 100 10.12 -5.64 -12.51
N VAL A 101 10.67 -5.70 -11.29
CA VAL A 101 9.91 -5.98 -10.06
C VAL A 101 8.83 -4.93 -9.84
N ILE A 102 9.17 -3.63 -9.92
CA ILE A 102 8.21 -2.52 -9.77
C ILE A 102 7.07 -2.64 -10.78
N GLN A 103 7.40 -2.79 -12.06
CA GLN A 103 6.40 -2.91 -13.14
C GLN A 103 5.44 -4.08 -12.91
N LYS A 104 5.95 -5.23 -12.42
CA LYS A 104 5.11 -6.42 -12.19
C LYS A 104 4.23 -6.27 -10.95
N ILE A 105 4.70 -5.57 -9.90
CA ILE A 105 3.88 -5.22 -8.73
C ILE A 105 2.70 -4.33 -9.13
N GLU A 106 2.95 -3.30 -9.95
CA GLU A 106 1.89 -2.41 -10.47
C GLU A 106 0.85 -3.19 -11.29
N LYS A 107 1.30 -4.12 -12.15
CA LYS A 107 0.40 -5.00 -12.93
C LYS A 107 -0.37 -5.99 -12.07
N MET A 108 0.16 -6.39 -10.91
CA MET A 108 -0.49 -7.32 -9.98
C MET A 108 -1.61 -6.65 -9.18
N GLU A 109 -1.48 -5.36 -8.89
CA GLU A 109 -2.37 -4.63 -7.97
C GLU A 109 -3.88 -4.77 -8.26
N PRO A 110 -4.35 -4.70 -9.53
CA PRO A 110 -5.78 -4.89 -9.84
C PRO A 110 -6.34 -6.25 -9.42
N PHE A 111 -5.51 -7.30 -9.40
CA PHE A 111 -5.93 -8.66 -9.07
C PHE A 111 -5.90 -8.98 -7.57
N VAL A 112 -5.29 -8.10 -6.75
CA VAL A 112 -5.01 -8.40 -5.32
C VAL A 112 -6.29 -8.58 -4.53
N ARG A 113 -7.24 -7.65 -4.65
CA ARG A 113 -8.49 -7.66 -3.88
C ARG A 113 -9.41 -8.79 -4.31
N GLU A 114 -9.67 -8.92 -5.60
CA GLU A 114 -10.57 -9.92 -6.14
C GLU A 114 -10.01 -11.34 -6.01
N GLY A 115 -8.70 -11.51 -6.18
CA GLY A 115 -8.00 -12.79 -6.03
C GLY A 115 -7.68 -13.17 -4.59
N ASN A 116 -7.94 -12.30 -3.61
CA ASN A 116 -7.52 -12.45 -2.21
C ASN A 116 -6.02 -12.75 -2.06
N LEU A 117 -5.19 -11.94 -2.72
CA LEU A 117 -3.74 -12.17 -2.85
C LEU A 117 -2.89 -11.24 -1.97
N TRP A 118 -3.45 -10.70 -0.88
CA TRP A 118 -2.76 -9.74 -0.03
C TRP A 118 -1.40 -10.23 0.47
N ASP A 119 -1.28 -11.50 0.85
CA ASP A 119 -0.03 -12.08 1.31
C ASP A 119 1.05 -12.08 0.21
N TYR A 120 0.72 -12.49 -0.99
CA TYR A 120 1.62 -12.44 -2.15
C TYR A 120 1.99 -11.02 -2.54
N TYR A 121 1.05 -10.09 -2.43
CA TYR A 121 1.28 -8.68 -2.73
C TYR A 121 2.27 -8.05 -1.75
N PHE A 122 2.12 -8.30 -0.44
CA PHE A 122 3.06 -7.79 0.54
C PHE A 122 4.43 -8.49 0.47
N ASP A 123 4.49 -9.76 0.14
CA ASP A 123 5.76 -10.44 -0.16
C ASP A 123 6.45 -9.84 -1.41
N ALA A 124 5.69 -9.49 -2.43
CA ALA A 124 6.21 -8.79 -3.61
C ALA A 124 6.75 -7.39 -3.26
N GLN A 125 6.03 -6.62 -2.44
CA GLN A 125 6.52 -5.32 -1.95
C GLN A 125 7.81 -5.46 -1.11
N ARG A 126 7.94 -6.52 -0.30
CA ARG A 126 9.19 -6.83 0.40
C ARG A 126 10.34 -7.03 -0.57
N CYS A 127 10.14 -7.80 -1.66
CA CYS A 127 11.17 -7.97 -2.70
C CYS A 127 11.65 -6.62 -3.27
N GLN A 128 10.73 -5.70 -3.53
CA GLN A 128 11.08 -4.34 -3.97
C GLN A 128 11.90 -3.58 -2.91
N ILE A 129 11.47 -3.62 -1.65
CA ILE A 129 12.14 -2.94 -0.54
C ILE A 129 13.53 -3.52 -0.29
N ASP A 130 13.68 -4.84 -0.37
CA ASP A 130 14.97 -5.52 -0.24
C ASP A 130 15.94 -5.11 -1.36
N LEU A 131 15.45 -4.97 -2.61
CA LEU A 131 16.26 -4.48 -3.72
C LEU A 131 16.70 -3.02 -3.54
N TYR A 132 15.84 -2.15 -2.99
CA TYR A 132 16.25 -0.80 -2.61
C TYR A 132 17.35 -0.83 -1.55
N SER A 133 17.21 -1.68 -0.53
CA SER A 133 18.21 -1.85 0.53
C SER A 133 19.52 -2.40 -0.03
N TYR A 134 19.46 -3.40 -0.91
CA TYR A 134 20.63 -3.99 -1.57
C TYR A 134 21.36 -2.97 -2.45
N ARG A 135 20.65 -2.08 -3.11
CA ARG A 135 21.19 -0.97 -3.91
C ARG A 135 21.58 0.25 -3.08
N GLU A 136 21.56 0.13 -1.75
CA GLU A 136 21.90 1.19 -0.79
C GLU A 136 20.97 2.43 -0.87
N GLN A 137 19.80 2.27 -1.46
CA GLN A 137 18.75 3.28 -1.53
C GLN A 137 17.87 3.22 -0.26
N ILE A 138 18.51 3.37 0.90
CA ILE A 138 17.90 3.06 2.21
C ILE A 138 16.68 3.94 2.52
N GLU A 139 16.70 5.22 2.12
CA GLU A 139 15.54 6.10 2.34
C GLU A 139 14.32 5.65 1.51
N PHE A 140 14.53 5.16 0.29
CA PHE A 140 13.46 4.54 -0.48
C PHE A 140 12.93 3.27 0.21
N ALA A 141 13.83 2.46 0.76
CA ALA A 141 13.45 1.27 1.51
C ALA A 141 12.61 1.64 2.76
N ILE A 142 13.00 2.67 3.52
CA ILE A 142 12.24 3.15 4.68
C ILE A 142 10.86 3.65 4.24
N ASN A 143 10.80 4.54 3.25
CA ASN A 143 9.55 5.12 2.79
C ASN A 143 8.59 4.05 2.26
N LYS A 144 9.08 3.12 1.44
CA LYS A 144 8.28 2.01 0.93
C LYS A 144 7.83 1.03 2.02
N SER A 145 8.63 0.83 3.06
CA SER A 145 8.23 0.04 4.23
C SER A 145 7.09 0.71 5.01
N LEU A 146 7.11 2.04 5.14
CA LEU A 146 6.03 2.81 5.79
C LEU A 146 4.75 2.78 4.95
N GLU A 147 4.85 2.96 3.63
CA GLU A 147 3.71 2.81 2.70
C GLU A 147 3.10 1.41 2.78
N MET A 148 3.97 0.36 2.76
CA MET A 148 3.55 -1.03 2.92
C MET A 148 2.84 -1.26 4.25
N TYR A 149 3.35 -0.69 5.35
CA TYR A 149 2.73 -0.79 6.67
C TYR A 149 1.33 -0.19 6.68
N GLN A 150 1.17 1.03 6.14
CA GLN A 150 -0.13 1.70 6.04
C GLN A 150 -1.11 0.87 5.20
N LYS A 151 -0.70 0.39 4.04
CA LYS A 151 -1.54 -0.43 3.15
C LYS A 151 -1.93 -1.77 3.81
N ALA A 152 -1.02 -2.36 4.59
CA ALA A 152 -1.30 -3.57 5.35
C ALA A 152 -2.31 -3.34 6.49
N GLN A 153 -2.28 -2.15 7.13
CA GLN A 153 -3.32 -1.74 8.10
C GLN A 153 -4.69 -1.61 7.43
N GLU A 154 -4.77 -0.91 6.29
CA GLU A 154 -6.00 -0.74 5.52
C GLU A 154 -6.59 -2.08 5.04
N ALA A 155 -5.72 -3.02 4.65
CA ALA A 155 -6.11 -4.37 4.23
C ALA A 155 -6.38 -5.32 5.42
N ASN A 156 -6.12 -4.89 6.66
CA ASN A 156 -6.15 -5.72 7.88
C ASN A 156 -5.33 -7.02 7.73
N ASN A 157 -4.15 -6.93 7.08
CA ASN A 157 -3.30 -8.07 6.79
C ASN A 157 -2.11 -8.14 7.75
N VAL A 158 -2.15 -9.08 8.69
CA VAL A 158 -1.13 -9.25 9.74
C VAL A 158 0.24 -9.60 9.14
N ARG A 159 0.30 -10.44 8.09
CA ARG A 159 1.55 -10.81 7.41
C ARG A 159 2.22 -9.59 6.79
N GLY A 160 1.46 -8.72 6.15
CA GLY A 160 1.95 -7.45 5.61
C GLY A 160 2.49 -6.52 6.70
N LEU A 161 1.80 -6.43 7.85
CA LEU A 161 2.26 -5.62 9.00
C LEU A 161 3.60 -6.12 9.52
N ILE A 162 3.75 -7.43 9.74
CA ILE A 162 5.00 -8.05 10.17
C ILE A 162 6.10 -7.80 9.15
N GLY A 163 5.85 -8.08 7.87
CA GLY A 163 6.81 -7.87 6.78
C GLY A 163 7.32 -6.44 6.69
N ALA A 164 6.41 -5.45 6.80
CA ALA A 164 6.78 -4.03 6.78
C ALA A 164 7.69 -3.66 7.96
N LYS A 165 7.41 -4.18 9.17
CA LYS A 165 8.25 -3.97 10.35
C LYS A 165 9.63 -4.63 10.21
N GLN A 166 9.72 -5.80 9.60
CA GLN A 166 10.99 -6.45 9.28
C GLN A 166 11.82 -5.63 8.28
N CYS A 167 11.19 -5.11 7.21
CA CYS A 167 11.85 -4.25 6.24
C CYS A 167 12.36 -2.94 6.88
N LEU A 168 11.54 -2.29 7.72
CA LEU A 168 11.95 -1.11 8.49
C LEU A 168 13.15 -1.41 9.40
N ALA A 169 13.13 -2.55 10.09
CA ALA A 169 14.22 -2.96 10.97
C ALA A 169 15.52 -3.12 10.18
N ASN A 170 15.47 -3.80 9.04
CA ASN A 170 16.63 -4.00 8.17
C ASN A 170 17.19 -2.65 7.68
N ALA A 171 16.34 -1.75 7.23
CA ALA A 171 16.73 -0.43 6.74
C ALA A 171 17.35 0.42 7.87
N TYR A 172 16.77 0.43 9.07
CA TYR A 172 17.31 1.15 10.22
C TYR A 172 18.67 0.59 10.66
N MET A 173 18.79 -0.74 10.76
CA MET A 173 20.06 -1.39 11.12
C MET A 173 21.15 -1.13 10.05
N GLY A 174 20.79 -1.11 8.78
CA GLY A 174 21.69 -0.76 7.69
C GLY A 174 22.29 0.64 7.80
N THR A 175 21.58 1.58 8.43
CA THR A 175 22.07 2.95 8.70
C THR A 175 22.68 3.13 10.10
N GLY A 176 22.80 2.06 10.88
CA GLY A 176 23.31 2.12 12.25
C GLY A 176 22.29 2.56 13.30
N ARG A 177 21.02 2.73 12.91
CA ARG A 177 19.90 3.08 13.80
C ARG A 177 19.38 1.82 14.53
N TRP A 178 20.24 1.24 15.36
CA TRP A 178 20.00 -0.07 15.97
C TRP A 178 18.81 -0.14 16.92
N GLU A 179 18.55 0.92 17.69
CA GLU A 179 17.43 0.96 18.62
C GLU A 179 16.08 1.02 17.90
N GLU A 180 15.99 1.78 16.82
CA GLU A 180 14.78 1.82 16.00
C GLU A 180 14.57 0.48 15.28
N GLY A 181 15.66 -0.14 14.80
CA GLY A 181 15.59 -1.48 14.20
C GLY A 181 15.13 -2.54 15.21
N LYS A 182 15.68 -2.52 16.45
CA LYS A 182 15.25 -3.39 17.54
C LYS A 182 13.76 -3.23 17.85
N LYS A 183 13.31 -1.98 18.02
CA LYS A 183 11.90 -1.68 18.29
C LYS A 183 10.98 -2.20 17.19
N ALA A 184 11.34 -2.00 15.92
CA ALA A 184 10.55 -2.50 14.80
C ALA A 184 10.44 -4.04 14.79
N LEU A 185 11.51 -4.77 15.13
CA LEU A 185 11.48 -6.25 15.27
C LEU A 185 10.65 -6.70 16.46
N GLU A 186 10.74 -6.01 17.59
CA GLU A 186 9.92 -6.32 18.78
C GLU A 186 8.43 -6.10 18.49
N GLU A 187 8.09 -5.05 17.76
CA GLU A 187 6.72 -4.81 17.28
C GLU A 187 6.25 -5.89 16.29
N ALA A 188 7.12 -6.37 15.39
CA ALA A 188 6.83 -7.53 14.54
C ALA A 188 6.60 -8.81 15.35
N HIS A 189 7.45 -9.07 16.36
CA HIS A 189 7.33 -10.22 17.25
C HIS A 189 6.00 -10.23 18.03
N MET A 190 5.54 -9.06 18.52
CA MET A 190 4.25 -8.93 19.19
C MET A 190 3.04 -9.27 18.30
N LEU A 191 3.19 -9.22 16.99
CA LEU A 191 2.13 -9.57 16.03
C LEU A 191 2.10 -11.06 15.69
N LEU A 192 3.18 -11.82 15.95
CA LEU A 192 3.29 -13.24 15.60
C LEU A 192 2.13 -14.12 16.13
N PRO A 193 1.64 -13.95 17.37
CA PRO A 193 0.54 -14.78 17.88
C PRO A 193 -0.76 -14.65 17.08
N LYS A 194 -0.88 -13.61 16.23
CA LYS A 194 -2.05 -13.39 15.36
C LYS A 194 -1.93 -14.07 13.99
N LEU A 195 -0.80 -14.73 13.73
CA LEU A 195 -0.51 -15.34 12.43
C LEU A 195 -0.05 -16.78 12.61
N ASP A 196 -0.83 -17.75 12.15
CA ASP A 196 -0.44 -19.17 12.14
C ASP A 196 0.44 -19.47 10.90
N ASN A 197 1.71 -19.02 10.96
CA ASN A 197 2.68 -19.24 9.88
C ASN A 197 4.10 -19.38 10.44
N VAL A 198 4.56 -20.62 10.57
CA VAL A 198 5.87 -20.95 11.12
C VAL A 198 7.03 -20.30 10.38
N ILE A 199 6.92 -20.09 9.07
CA ILE A 199 7.99 -19.47 8.25
C ILE A 199 8.17 -18.01 8.65
N VAL A 200 7.08 -17.27 8.83
CA VAL A 200 7.12 -15.87 9.27
C VAL A 200 7.63 -15.78 10.71
N HIS A 201 7.16 -16.65 11.62
CA HIS A 201 7.66 -16.72 12.99
C HIS A 201 9.18 -16.96 13.01
N ASN A 202 9.64 -17.98 12.28
CA ASN A 202 11.07 -18.29 12.18
C ASN A 202 11.88 -17.10 11.63
N SER A 203 11.38 -16.42 10.60
CA SER A 203 12.06 -15.26 10.00
C SER A 203 12.27 -14.13 11.00
N VAL A 204 11.24 -13.76 11.77
CA VAL A 204 11.34 -12.70 12.81
C VAL A 204 12.32 -13.11 13.91
N LEU A 205 12.22 -14.36 14.36
CA LEU A 205 13.11 -14.88 15.42
C LEU A 205 14.57 -14.95 14.97
N CYS A 206 14.85 -15.35 13.73
CA CYS A 206 16.21 -15.28 13.17
C CYS A 206 16.80 -13.86 13.24
N GLN A 207 16.01 -12.84 12.91
CA GLN A 207 16.46 -11.44 12.98
C GLN A 207 16.71 -11.00 14.44
N LEU A 208 15.82 -11.35 15.37
CA LEU A 208 15.98 -11.04 16.80
C LEU A 208 17.17 -11.76 17.42
N ILE A 209 17.40 -13.03 17.08
CA ILE A 209 18.56 -13.82 17.49
C ILE A 209 19.85 -13.17 16.98
N SER A 210 19.90 -12.83 15.68
CA SER A 210 21.08 -12.19 15.08
C SER A 210 21.38 -10.82 15.69
N LEU A 211 20.34 -10.04 15.96
CA LEU A 211 20.46 -8.74 16.62
C LEU A 211 20.94 -8.89 18.07
N SER A 212 20.38 -9.83 18.84
CA SER A 212 20.77 -10.09 20.23
C SER A 212 22.24 -10.52 20.32
N LYS A 213 22.68 -11.39 19.39
CA LYS A 213 24.11 -11.75 19.26
C LYS A 213 24.98 -10.52 18.99
N ALA A 214 24.55 -9.65 18.06
CA ALA A 214 25.32 -8.45 17.66
C ALA A 214 25.49 -7.43 18.78
N LYS A 215 24.57 -7.44 19.74
CA LYS A 215 24.52 -6.52 20.88
C LYS A 215 25.01 -7.14 22.19
N ASP A 216 25.48 -8.39 22.13
CA ASP A 216 25.87 -9.17 23.30
C ASP A 216 24.74 -9.29 24.36
N ASP A 217 23.49 -9.27 23.88
CA ASP A 217 22.27 -9.41 24.69
C ASP A 217 21.96 -10.90 24.86
N PHE A 218 22.72 -11.56 25.75
CA PHE A 218 22.66 -13.03 25.92
C PHE A 218 21.36 -13.52 26.55
N GLU A 219 20.67 -12.68 27.31
CA GLU A 219 19.37 -13.02 27.88
C GLU A 219 18.31 -13.16 26.78
N ASN A 220 18.17 -12.15 25.95
CA ASN A 220 17.25 -12.18 24.82
C ASN A 220 17.68 -13.18 23.75
N LEU A 221 18.98 -13.34 23.51
CA LEU A 221 19.52 -14.38 22.62
C LEU A 221 18.99 -15.78 23.03
N LYS A 222 19.15 -16.13 24.29
CA LYS A 222 18.69 -17.43 24.79
C LYS A 222 17.17 -17.58 24.69
N LYS A 223 16.44 -16.57 25.11
CA LYS A 223 14.98 -16.53 25.02
C LYS A 223 14.47 -16.80 23.58
N TYR A 224 14.99 -16.07 22.58
CA TYR A 224 14.54 -16.23 21.21
C TYR A 224 15.00 -17.56 20.58
N LEU A 225 16.15 -18.10 20.99
CA LEU A 225 16.59 -19.44 20.60
C LEU A 225 15.64 -20.52 21.11
N ASP A 226 15.24 -20.44 22.38
CA ASP A 226 14.30 -21.40 22.99
C ASP A 226 12.93 -21.35 22.31
N GLU A 227 12.46 -20.14 22.02
CA GLU A 227 11.20 -19.91 21.30
C GLU A 227 11.27 -20.48 19.87
N GLN A 228 12.33 -20.15 19.11
CA GLN A 228 12.52 -20.67 17.76
C GLN A 228 12.57 -22.20 17.73
N LYS A 229 13.32 -22.79 18.64
CA LYS A 229 13.42 -24.25 18.79
C LYS A 229 12.05 -24.88 19.01
N SER A 230 11.29 -24.32 19.94
CA SER A 230 9.96 -24.84 20.31
C SER A 230 9.00 -24.82 19.11
N ILE A 231 8.96 -23.72 18.34
CA ILE A 231 8.05 -23.62 17.19
C ILE A 231 8.48 -24.56 16.04
N LEU A 232 9.78 -24.71 15.78
CA LEU A 232 10.30 -25.61 14.75
C LEU A 232 10.02 -27.06 15.09
N GLU A 233 10.34 -27.49 16.32
CA GLU A 233 10.10 -28.87 16.79
C GLU A 233 8.61 -29.22 16.79
N ASP A 234 7.73 -28.30 17.22
CA ASP A 234 6.27 -28.51 17.21
C ASP A 234 5.74 -28.63 15.78
N TYR A 235 6.20 -27.77 14.86
CA TYR A 235 5.79 -27.80 13.48
C TYR A 235 6.25 -29.10 12.77
N ILE A 236 7.51 -29.50 12.93
CA ILE A 236 8.07 -30.72 12.33
C ILE A 236 7.37 -31.97 12.91
N ARG A 237 7.09 -31.98 14.22
CA ARG A 237 6.34 -33.10 14.84
C ARG A 237 4.94 -33.26 14.24
N LYS A 238 4.26 -32.16 13.91
CA LYS A 238 2.95 -32.15 13.26
C LYS A 238 3.03 -32.46 11.75
N ASN A 239 4.17 -32.17 11.13
CA ASN A 239 4.40 -32.30 9.69
C ASN A 239 5.75 -32.99 9.39
N PRO A 240 5.91 -34.31 9.68
CA PRO A 240 7.20 -34.98 9.56
C PRO A 240 7.83 -34.94 8.17
N THR A 241 7.03 -34.85 7.12
CA THR A 241 7.51 -34.77 5.73
C THR A 241 8.17 -33.42 5.40
N MET A 242 8.04 -32.45 6.29
CA MET A 242 8.61 -31.10 6.11
C MET A 242 9.98 -30.92 6.76
N GLU A 243 10.51 -31.92 7.50
CA GLU A 243 11.79 -31.82 8.20
C GLU A 243 12.93 -31.43 7.26
N GLU A 244 12.99 -32.01 6.07
CA GLU A 244 14.01 -31.69 5.07
C GLU A 244 13.97 -30.21 4.63
N ALA A 245 12.78 -29.62 4.54
CA ALA A 245 12.62 -28.21 4.19
C ALA A 245 13.02 -27.23 5.31
N PHE A 246 13.13 -27.72 6.54
CA PHE A 246 13.50 -26.92 7.72
C PHE A 246 14.93 -27.16 8.21
N GLN A 247 15.77 -27.86 7.44
CA GLN A 247 17.18 -28.10 7.82
C GLN A 247 17.96 -26.80 8.06
N ASP A 248 17.83 -25.81 7.18
CA ASP A 248 18.52 -24.53 7.34
C ASP A 248 18.14 -23.77 8.62
N PRO A 249 16.86 -23.60 9.00
CA PRO A 249 16.48 -23.10 10.33
C PRO A 249 17.02 -23.91 11.51
N LEU A 250 17.07 -25.23 11.41
CA LEU A 250 17.61 -26.08 12.46
C LEU A 250 19.13 -25.91 12.60
N ILE A 251 19.87 -25.82 11.49
CA ILE A 251 21.31 -25.47 11.51
C ILE A 251 21.51 -24.12 12.20
N PHE A 252 20.75 -23.10 11.81
CA PHE A 252 20.84 -21.77 12.40
C PHE A 252 20.66 -21.82 13.91
N ASN A 253 19.59 -22.44 14.38
CA ASN A 253 19.29 -22.53 15.81
C ASN A 253 20.41 -23.23 16.59
N GLU A 254 20.86 -24.40 16.13
CA GLU A 254 21.91 -25.18 16.80
C GLU A 254 23.25 -24.41 16.83
N LEU A 255 23.65 -23.75 15.75
CA LEU A 255 24.89 -22.99 15.69
C LEU A 255 24.86 -21.74 16.59
N TYR A 256 23.69 -21.07 16.69
CA TYR A 256 23.56 -19.94 17.62
C TYR A 256 23.51 -20.38 19.10
N TYR A 257 22.98 -21.57 19.40
CA TYR A 257 23.14 -22.16 20.74
C TYR A 257 24.61 -22.45 21.04
N ALA A 258 25.34 -23.02 20.08
CA ALA A 258 26.78 -23.23 20.25
C ALA A 258 27.50 -21.90 20.55
N TYR A 259 27.20 -20.85 19.80
CA TYR A 259 27.73 -19.51 20.08
C TYR A 259 27.37 -19.02 21.48
N TYR A 260 26.11 -19.12 21.90
CA TYR A 260 25.65 -18.74 23.21
C TYR A 260 26.48 -19.46 24.32
N TYR A 261 26.64 -20.79 24.23
CA TYR A 261 27.39 -21.55 25.21
C TYR A 261 28.90 -21.23 25.20
N LEU A 262 29.46 -20.89 24.04
CA LEU A 262 30.88 -20.48 23.98
C LEU A 262 31.09 -19.13 24.69
N GLU A 263 30.17 -18.18 24.56
CA GLU A 263 30.24 -16.92 25.29
C GLU A 263 30.00 -17.07 26.78
N MET A 264 29.20 -18.06 27.19
CA MET A 264 29.02 -18.46 28.59
C MET A 264 30.20 -19.29 29.13
N ASN A 265 31.29 -19.45 28.35
CA ASN A 265 32.46 -20.27 28.70
C ASN A 265 32.11 -21.75 29.01
N GLN A 266 31.17 -22.30 28.26
CA GLN A 266 30.71 -23.70 28.41
C GLN A 266 30.99 -24.48 27.10
N PRO A 267 32.23 -24.93 26.86
CA PRO A 267 32.61 -25.55 25.58
C PRO A 267 31.95 -26.91 25.34
N HIS A 268 31.63 -27.69 26.39
CA HIS A 268 31.02 -29.02 26.23
C HIS A 268 29.58 -28.93 25.63
N PRO A 269 28.63 -28.20 26.21
CA PRO A 269 27.33 -27.96 25.55
C PRO A 269 27.45 -27.34 24.18
N ALA A 270 28.40 -26.40 23.99
CA ALA A 270 28.63 -25.79 22.67
C ALA A 270 28.97 -26.86 21.62
N PHE A 271 29.85 -27.79 21.94
CA PHE A 271 30.24 -28.87 21.02
C PHE A 271 29.08 -29.81 20.69
N GLU A 272 28.22 -30.14 21.67
CA GLU A 272 27.00 -30.93 21.40
C GLU A 272 26.11 -30.27 20.38
N HIS A 273 25.91 -28.94 20.49
CA HIS A 273 25.12 -28.16 19.54
C HIS A 273 25.78 -28.08 18.15
N LEU A 274 27.12 -27.92 18.10
CA LEU A 274 27.85 -27.98 16.82
C LEU A 274 27.68 -29.35 16.13
N GLN A 275 27.75 -30.44 16.89
CA GLN A 275 27.52 -31.78 16.32
C GLN A 275 26.09 -32.00 15.83
N LYS A 276 25.09 -31.43 16.52
CA LYS A 276 23.70 -31.48 16.09
C LYS A 276 23.52 -30.67 14.79
N GLY A 277 24.05 -29.46 14.72
CA GLY A 277 24.01 -28.61 13.52
C GLY A 277 24.68 -29.29 12.32
N ALA A 278 25.79 -30.01 12.55
CA ALA A 278 26.49 -30.76 11.50
C ALA A 278 25.62 -31.84 10.83
N LYS A 279 24.67 -32.45 11.56
CA LYS A 279 23.78 -33.50 11.01
C LYS A 279 22.79 -32.97 10.00
N TYR A 280 22.47 -31.69 10.06
CA TYR A 280 21.52 -31.05 9.12
C TYR A 280 22.21 -30.53 7.86
N LEU A 281 23.56 -30.48 7.80
CA LEU A 281 24.28 -30.03 6.61
C LEU A 281 24.11 -31.00 5.44
N THR A 282 23.71 -30.46 4.30
CA THR A 282 23.57 -31.20 3.03
C THR A 282 24.34 -30.52 1.92
N PRO A 283 24.56 -31.17 0.76
CA PRO A 283 25.12 -30.50 -0.41
C PRO A 283 24.29 -29.30 -0.88
N HIS A 284 22.99 -29.25 -0.56
CA HIS A 284 22.05 -28.19 -0.94
C HIS A 284 21.90 -27.08 0.11
N THR A 285 22.54 -27.24 1.30
CA THR A 285 22.53 -26.20 2.33
C THR A 285 23.05 -24.87 1.76
N TYR A 286 22.29 -23.81 1.95
CA TYR A 286 22.64 -22.48 1.49
C TYR A 286 24.01 -22.06 2.04
N PHE A 287 24.86 -21.50 1.19
CA PHE A 287 26.29 -21.29 1.50
C PHE A 287 26.53 -20.46 2.77
N MET A 288 25.63 -19.51 3.12
CA MET A 288 25.76 -18.71 4.35
C MET A 288 25.63 -19.54 5.63
N TYR A 289 24.84 -20.63 5.63
CA TYR A 289 24.81 -21.53 6.77
C TYR A 289 26.08 -22.38 6.88
N ARG A 290 26.76 -22.63 5.75
CA ARG A 290 28.09 -23.26 5.79
C ARG A 290 29.14 -22.29 6.35
N VAL A 291 29.08 -20.99 5.98
CA VAL A 291 29.89 -19.94 6.59
C VAL A 291 29.68 -19.91 8.11
N LEU A 292 28.43 -19.85 8.55
CA LEU A 292 28.06 -19.84 9.96
C LEU A 292 28.60 -21.08 10.68
N TYR A 293 28.51 -22.25 10.04
CA TYR A 293 29.03 -23.51 10.57
C TYR A 293 30.55 -23.47 10.78
N TYR A 294 31.31 -23.09 9.77
CA TYR A 294 32.76 -22.99 9.88
C TYR A 294 33.19 -21.95 10.93
N ASP A 295 32.50 -20.80 10.95
CA ASP A 295 32.77 -19.76 11.95
C ASP A 295 32.53 -20.23 13.38
N ALA A 296 31.43 -20.95 13.60
CA ALA A 296 31.11 -21.49 14.93
C ALA A 296 32.15 -22.54 15.39
N TYR A 297 32.62 -23.42 14.49
CA TYR A 297 33.67 -24.35 14.80
C TYR A 297 35.03 -23.68 14.99
N ALA A 298 35.35 -22.65 14.19
CA ALA A 298 36.58 -21.85 14.38
C ALA A 298 36.61 -21.21 15.77
N LEU A 299 35.49 -20.62 16.20
CA LEU A 299 35.35 -20.02 17.51
C LEU A 299 35.51 -21.08 18.63
N TYR A 300 34.89 -22.26 18.49
CA TYR A 300 35.02 -23.37 19.41
C TYR A 300 36.47 -23.82 19.58
N TYR A 301 37.16 -24.11 18.45
CA TYR A 301 38.56 -24.53 18.49
C TYR A 301 39.50 -23.45 19.04
N ARG A 302 39.24 -22.16 18.73
CA ARG A 302 39.97 -21.04 19.33
C ARG A 302 39.83 -21.00 20.84
N ARG A 303 38.61 -21.19 21.39
CA ARG A 303 38.34 -21.26 22.83
C ARG A 303 39.00 -22.47 23.48
N CYS A 304 39.09 -23.60 22.77
CA CYS A 304 39.83 -24.79 23.24
C CYS A 304 41.35 -24.69 23.04
N LYS A 305 41.87 -23.59 22.48
CA LYS A 305 43.29 -23.37 22.11
C LYS A 305 43.83 -24.38 21.08
N GLU A 306 42.94 -24.97 20.27
CA GLU A 306 43.27 -25.84 19.16
C GLU A 306 43.43 -25.01 17.88
N TYR A 307 44.45 -24.14 17.85
CA TYR A 307 44.58 -23.08 16.88
C TYR A 307 44.69 -23.57 15.44
N ASP A 308 45.38 -24.69 15.19
CA ASP A 308 45.49 -25.23 13.80
C ASP A 308 44.10 -25.66 13.25
N LYS A 309 43.26 -26.25 14.10
CA LYS A 309 41.89 -26.59 13.69
C LYS A 309 41.04 -25.33 13.47
N ALA A 310 41.20 -24.33 14.33
CA ALA A 310 40.49 -23.05 14.16
C ALA A 310 40.87 -22.38 12.85
N LEU A 311 42.15 -22.34 12.50
CA LEU A 311 42.66 -21.79 11.24
C LEU A 311 42.11 -22.53 10.02
N SER A 312 42.07 -23.87 10.07
CA SER A 312 41.49 -24.68 8.99
C SER A 312 40.02 -24.37 8.73
N GLN A 313 39.23 -24.13 9.80
CA GLN A 313 37.81 -23.72 9.62
C GLN A 313 37.69 -22.31 9.03
N LEU A 314 38.51 -21.36 9.50
CA LEU A 314 38.54 -20.01 8.92
C LEU A 314 38.98 -20.00 7.46
N ASP A 315 39.91 -20.83 7.04
CA ASP A 315 40.30 -20.98 5.66
C ASP A 315 39.12 -21.40 4.78
N SER A 316 38.30 -22.33 5.28
CA SER A 316 37.06 -22.72 4.60
C SER A 316 36.07 -21.58 4.46
N THR A 317 35.88 -20.76 5.51
CA THR A 317 35.06 -19.56 5.47
C THR A 317 35.59 -18.52 4.50
N ILE A 318 36.90 -18.27 4.54
CA ILE A 318 37.58 -17.29 3.67
C ILE A 318 37.38 -17.65 2.19
N VAL A 319 37.50 -18.92 1.81
CA VAL A 319 37.28 -19.40 0.45
C VAL A 319 35.82 -19.13 0.00
N LEU A 320 34.85 -19.37 0.86
CA LEU A 320 33.43 -19.15 0.54
C LEU A 320 33.06 -17.67 0.39
N LEU A 321 33.79 -16.77 1.07
CA LEU A 321 33.48 -15.33 1.09
C LEU A 321 34.29 -14.52 0.07
N GLN A 322 35.33 -15.09 -0.53
CA GLN A 322 36.32 -14.36 -1.31
C GLN A 322 35.73 -13.56 -2.48
N GLU A 323 34.71 -14.08 -3.17
CA GLU A 323 34.14 -13.47 -4.37
C GLU A 323 32.87 -12.67 -4.11
N ALA A 324 32.20 -12.88 -2.95
CA ALA A 324 30.85 -12.39 -2.76
C ALA A 324 30.72 -11.26 -1.72
N PHE A 325 31.58 -11.23 -0.69
CA PHE A 325 31.38 -10.38 0.49
C PHE A 325 32.68 -9.79 1.01
N SER A 326 33.13 -8.69 0.38
CA SER A 326 34.43 -8.06 0.67
C SER A 326 34.62 -7.68 2.14
N SER A 327 33.59 -7.18 2.82
CA SER A 327 33.66 -6.81 4.23
C SER A 327 33.80 -8.01 5.15
N ASP A 328 33.01 -9.08 4.92
CA ASP A 328 33.03 -10.29 5.72
C ASP A 328 34.34 -11.05 5.47
N TYR A 329 34.81 -11.09 4.23
CA TYR A 329 36.11 -11.63 3.88
C TYR A 329 37.25 -10.95 4.67
N VAL A 330 37.25 -9.61 4.76
CA VAL A 330 38.26 -8.85 5.52
C VAL A 330 38.17 -9.13 7.02
N ASN A 331 36.95 -9.28 7.56
CA ASN A 331 36.76 -9.64 8.97
C ASN A 331 37.32 -11.05 9.27
N GLN A 332 37.14 -12.01 8.37
CA GLN A 332 37.67 -13.36 8.53
C GLN A 332 39.20 -13.41 8.40
N LEU A 333 39.77 -12.62 7.51
CA LEU A 333 41.21 -12.43 7.45
C LEU A 333 41.79 -11.85 8.76
N SER A 334 41.08 -10.84 9.33
CA SER A 334 41.46 -10.27 10.63
C SER A 334 41.40 -11.32 11.73
N ALA A 335 40.31 -12.11 11.80
CA ALA A 335 40.17 -13.19 12.77
C ALA A 335 41.27 -14.27 12.62
N LYS A 336 41.67 -14.58 11.37
CA LYS A 336 42.77 -15.49 11.09
C LYS A 336 44.09 -14.95 11.63
N ALA A 337 44.37 -13.68 11.40
CA ALA A 337 45.61 -13.04 11.93
C ALA A 337 45.61 -13.02 13.46
N ASP A 338 44.48 -12.71 14.08
CA ASP A 338 44.33 -12.74 15.57
C ASP A 338 44.64 -14.14 16.15
N ILE A 339 44.11 -15.20 15.53
CA ILE A 339 44.37 -16.59 15.98
C ILE A 339 45.85 -16.98 15.78
N LEU A 340 46.47 -16.53 14.69
CA LEU A 340 47.93 -16.78 14.49
C LEU A 340 48.75 -16.09 15.57
N VAL A 341 48.43 -14.87 15.97
CA VAL A 341 49.06 -14.19 17.10
C VAL A 341 48.89 -14.98 18.43
N GLU A 342 47.66 -15.40 18.72
CA GLU A 342 47.37 -16.21 19.89
C GLU A 342 48.11 -17.56 19.90
N ALA A 343 48.36 -18.12 18.71
CA ALA A 343 49.16 -19.35 18.53
C ALA A 343 50.68 -19.11 18.58
N GLY A 344 51.14 -17.86 18.82
CA GLY A 344 52.55 -17.51 18.84
C GLY A 344 53.22 -17.40 17.44
N ARG A 345 52.41 -17.36 16.33
CA ARG A 345 52.80 -17.35 14.94
C ARG A 345 52.73 -15.93 14.34
N SER A 346 53.23 -14.93 15.06
CA SER A 346 53.09 -13.50 14.72
C SER A 346 53.72 -13.14 13.37
N GLN A 347 54.78 -13.86 12.96
CA GLN A 347 55.40 -13.62 11.63
C GLN A 347 54.46 -13.97 10.47
N GLU A 348 53.57 -14.96 10.65
CA GLU A 348 52.57 -15.33 9.64
C GLU A 348 51.36 -14.42 9.68
N ALA A 349 51.05 -13.80 10.82
CA ALA A 349 49.98 -12.85 10.97
C ALA A 349 50.26 -11.51 10.30
N LEU A 350 51.51 -11.04 10.27
CA LEU A 350 51.91 -9.73 9.80
C LEU A 350 51.44 -9.43 8.37
N PRO A 351 51.72 -10.26 7.34
CA PRO A 351 51.28 -10.01 5.97
C PRO A 351 49.74 -10.04 5.84
N ILE A 352 49.07 -10.77 6.68
CA ILE A 352 47.60 -10.80 6.71
C ILE A 352 47.05 -9.48 7.26
N TYR A 353 47.62 -8.94 8.33
CA TYR A 353 47.23 -7.63 8.84
C TYR A 353 47.49 -6.51 7.85
N GLU A 354 48.61 -6.53 7.15
CA GLU A 354 48.92 -5.56 6.08
C GLU A 354 47.84 -5.59 4.98
N LYS A 355 47.47 -6.80 4.55
CA LYS A 355 46.37 -6.98 3.58
C LYS A 355 45.04 -6.48 4.13
N VAL A 356 44.71 -6.77 5.38
CA VAL A 356 43.48 -6.30 6.06
C VAL A 356 43.45 -4.78 6.11
N LEU A 357 44.57 -4.11 6.45
CA LEU A 357 44.63 -2.66 6.50
C LEU A 357 44.37 -2.04 5.13
N GLN A 358 45.04 -2.51 4.07
CA GLN A 358 44.85 -2.03 2.69
C GLN A 358 43.42 -2.20 2.24
N MET A 359 42.79 -3.35 2.55
CA MET A 359 41.37 -3.60 2.19
C MET A 359 40.39 -2.77 3.03
N LYS A 360 40.69 -2.55 4.33
CA LYS A 360 39.87 -1.68 5.17
C LYS A 360 39.88 -0.24 4.70
N ASP A 361 41.02 0.29 4.30
CA ASP A 361 41.11 1.65 3.75
C ASP A 361 40.28 1.79 2.48
N SER A 362 40.32 0.80 1.59
CA SER A 362 39.46 0.76 0.41
C SER A 362 38.00 0.70 0.76
N LEU A 363 37.63 -0.15 1.72
CA LEU A 363 36.22 -0.29 2.21
C LEU A 363 35.70 0.98 2.91
N VAL A 364 36.56 1.66 3.69
CA VAL A 364 36.20 2.94 4.34
C VAL A 364 35.97 4.02 3.29
N THR A 365 36.80 4.08 2.26
CA THR A 365 36.64 5.02 1.14
C THR A 365 35.31 4.74 0.42
N GLU A 366 35.04 3.49 0.08
CA GLU A 366 33.81 3.07 -0.56
C GLU A 366 32.56 3.37 0.32
N LEU A 367 32.65 3.11 1.63
CA LEU A 367 31.58 3.41 2.57
C LEU A 367 31.33 4.91 2.70
N SER A 368 32.42 5.72 2.71
CA SER A 368 32.33 7.18 2.75
C SER A 368 31.65 7.72 1.49
N ASP A 369 32.03 7.21 0.31
CA ASP A 369 31.42 7.59 -0.96
C ASP A 369 29.93 7.18 -1.01
N LYS A 370 29.60 6.01 -0.48
CA LYS A 370 28.22 5.54 -0.35
C LYS A 370 27.40 6.41 0.59
N GLN A 371 27.96 6.78 1.75
CA GLN A 371 27.32 7.71 2.68
C GLN A 371 27.10 9.10 2.05
N MET A 372 28.09 9.61 1.28
CA MET A 372 27.95 10.87 0.58
C MET A 372 26.84 10.82 -0.47
N LYS A 373 26.76 9.74 -1.26
CA LYS A 373 25.68 9.51 -2.23
C LYS A 373 24.31 9.41 -1.53
N LEU A 374 24.26 8.77 -0.37
CA LEU A 374 23.05 8.68 0.45
C LEU A 374 22.59 10.08 0.91
N ILE A 375 23.51 10.88 1.45
CA ILE A 375 23.22 12.26 1.87
C ILE A 375 22.72 13.09 0.68
N GLN A 376 23.36 12.97 -0.49
CA GLN A 376 22.93 13.66 -1.70
C GLN A 376 21.53 13.18 -2.16
N SER A 377 21.29 11.88 -2.13
CA SER A 377 19.98 11.30 -2.46
C SER A 377 18.90 11.82 -1.53
N ASN A 378 19.15 11.78 -0.21
CA ASN A 378 18.23 12.29 0.81
C ASN A 378 17.94 13.78 0.64
N TYR A 379 18.97 14.58 0.32
CA TYR A 379 18.79 15.99 0.00
C TYR A 379 17.85 16.18 -1.21
N HIS A 380 18.06 15.42 -2.28
CA HIS A 380 17.20 15.49 -3.46
C HIS A 380 15.76 15.04 -3.18
N ILE A 381 15.58 13.93 -2.43
CA ILE A 381 14.24 13.43 -2.04
C ILE A 381 13.50 14.44 -1.19
N ASN A 382 14.15 14.97 -0.15
CA ASN A 382 13.55 15.96 0.73
C ASN A 382 13.22 17.26 -0.02
N LYS A 383 14.06 17.65 -1.00
CA LYS A 383 13.79 18.80 -1.86
C LYS A 383 12.55 18.58 -2.73
N ILE A 384 12.44 17.41 -3.37
CA ILE A 384 11.28 17.04 -4.18
C ILE A 384 10.01 17.00 -3.32
N ALA A 385 10.07 16.38 -2.14
CA ALA A 385 8.95 16.33 -1.21
C ALA A 385 8.49 17.73 -0.77
N LEU A 386 9.43 18.64 -0.51
CA LEU A 386 9.12 20.03 -0.18
C LEU A 386 8.48 20.77 -1.36
N GLU A 387 8.99 20.56 -2.57
CA GLU A 387 8.40 21.14 -3.80
C GLU A 387 6.98 20.62 -4.04
N GLU A 388 6.73 19.31 -3.84
CA GLU A 388 5.38 18.72 -3.90
C GLU A 388 4.44 19.30 -2.85
N GLU A 389 4.90 19.45 -1.61
CA GLU A 389 4.09 20.06 -0.54
C GLU A 389 3.75 21.51 -0.86
N GLN A 390 4.72 22.29 -1.35
CA GLN A 390 4.50 23.67 -1.80
C GLN A 390 3.50 23.73 -2.96
N LEU A 391 3.57 22.79 -3.90
CA LEU A 391 2.62 22.70 -5.02
C LEU A 391 1.21 22.36 -4.54
N LYS A 392 1.08 21.39 -3.63
CA LYS A 392 -0.21 21.05 -2.99
C LYS A 392 -0.82 22.25 -2.28
N ASN A 393 -0.02 22.98 -1.50
CA ASN A 393 -0.46 24.19 -0.80
C ASN A 393 -0.92 25.28 -1.77
N LYS A 394 -0.19 25.49 -2.88
CA LYS A 394 -0.60 26.43 -3.95
C LYS A 394 -1.93 26.02 -4.60
N ILE A 395 -2.09 24.72 -4.91
CA ILE A 395 -3.33 24.21 -5.49
C ILE A 395 -4.49 24.39 -4.51
N GLN A 396 -4.31 24.08 -3.23
CA GLN A 396 -5.33 24.28 -2.20
C GLN A 396 -5.74 25.74 -2.08
N LEU A 397 -4.78 26.67 -2.14
CA LEU A 397 -5.04 28.10 -2.11
C LEU A 397 -5.86 28.56 -3.32
N ILE A 398 -5.51 28.10 -4.52
CA ILE A 398 -6.27 28.39 -5.76
C ILE A 398 -7.71 27.87 -5.65
N VAL A 399 -7.89 26.65 -5.18
CA VAL A 399 -9.23 26.05 -4.98
C VAL A 399 -10.06 26.88 -3.99
N LEU A 400 -9.46 27.32 -2.87
CA LEU A 400 -10.11 28.18 -1.90
C LEU A 400 -10.53 29.52 -2.50
N ILE A 401 -9.68 30.15 -3.31
CA ILE A 401 -10.00 31.39 -4.02
C ILE A 401 -11.16 31.20 -5.00
N VAL A 402 -11.15 30.11 -5.77
CA VAL A 402 -12.23 29.78 -6.72
C VAL A 402 -13.55 29.56 -5.99
N ILE A 403 -13.54 28.81 -4.91
CA ILE A 403 -14.75 28.61 -4.06
C ILE A 403 -15.24 29.94 -3.49
N GLY A 404 -14.34 30.75 -2.97
CA GLY A 404 -14.68 32.07 -2.40
C GLY A 404 -15.29 33.01 -3.43
N THR A 405 -14.70 33.10 -4.62
CA THR A 405 -15.24 33.93 -5.72
C THR A 405 -16.59 33.42 -6.21
N THR A 406 -16.78 32.12 -6.33
CA THR A 406 -18.04 31.51 -6.71
C THR A 406 -19.14 31.82 -5.69
N LEU A 407 -18.84 31.74 -4.40
CA LEU A 407 -19.78 32.09 -3.31
C LEU A 407 -20.17 33.58 -3.39
N ILE A 408 -19.21 34.48 -3.62
CA ILE A 408 -19.48 35.92 -3.76
C ILE A 408 -20.43 36.17 -4.94
N VAL A 409 -20.18 35.54 -6.07
CA VAL A 409 -21.05 35.63 -7.26
C VAL A 409 -22.46 35.13 -6.97
N LEU A 410 -22.58 33.99 -6.30
CA LEU A 410 -23.87 33.42 -5.91
C LEU A 410 -24.65 34.36 -4.98
N VAL A 411 -23.98 34.93 -3.97
CA VAL A 411 -24.59 35.90 -3.06
C VAL A 411 -25.06 37.16 -3.84
N PHE A 412 -24.22 37.64 -4.74
CA PHE A 412 -24.60 38.78 -5.59
C PHE A 412 -25.86 38.49 -6.44
N PHE A 413 -25.92 37.34 -7.09
CA PHE A 413 -27.12 36.92 -7.86
C PHE A 413 -28.34 36.73 -6.94
N MET A 414 -28.16 36.16 -5.76
CA MET A 414 -29.25 35.98 -4.80
C MET A 414 -29.83 37.35 -4.34
N LEU A 415 -28.95 38.28 -4.03
CA LEU A 415 -29.36 39.64 -3.66
C LEU A 415 -30.06 40.36 -4.82
N ARG A 416 -29.60 40.20 -6.08
CA ARG A 416 -30.23 40.74 -7.28
C ARG A 416 -31.61 40.12 -7.47
N ILE A 417 -31.78 38.82 -7.37
CA ILE A 417 -33.07 38.14 -7.47
C ILE A 417 -34.02 38.64 -6.40
N PHE A 418 -33.54 38.81 -5.17
CA PHE A 418 -34.35 39.32 -4.07
C PHE A 418 -34.84 40.74 -4.33
N ARG A 419 -33.99 41.65 -4.87
CA ARG A 419 -34.39 43.02 -5.26
C ARG A 419 -35.41 42.99 -6.39
N VAL A 420 -35.20 42.18 -7.43
CA VAL A 420 -36.14 42.05 -8.53
C VAL A 420 -37.49 41.51 -8.06
N ARG A 421 -37.50 40.46 -7.22
CA ARG A 421 -38.75 39.93 -6.65
C ARG A 421 -39.48 40.97 -5.79
N LYS A 422 -38.76 41.79 -5.02
CA LYS A 422 -39.37 42.88 -4.24
C LYS A 422 -39.98 43.96 -5.14
N ALA A 423 -39.27 44.38 -6.18
CA ALA A 423 -39.78 45.34 -7.15
C ALA A 423 -41.00 44.80 -7.90
N LEU A 424 -40.99 43.55 -8.32
CA LEU A 424 -42.10 42.89 -8.99
C LEU A 424 -43.37 42.84 -8.09
N LYS A 425 -43.19 42.47 -6.81
CA LYS A 425 -44.31 42.49 -5.83
C LYS A 425 -44.93 43.88 -5.66
N ILE A 426 -44.09 44.94 -5.62
CA ILE A 426 -44.58 46.32 -5.53
C ILE A 426 -45.35 46.69 -6.79
N ALA A 427 -44.80 46.44 -7.98
CA ALA A 427 -45.47 46.68 -9.26
C ALA A 427 -46.77 45.92 -9.42
N GLU A 428 -46.83 44.66 -9.01
CA GLU A 428 -48.05 43.84 -9.00
C GLU A 428 -49.11 44.44 -8.08
N SER A 429 -48.71 44.89 -6.87
CA SER A 429 -49.61 45.57 -5.94
C SER A 429 -50.17 46.87 -6.50
N GLU A 430 -49.35 47.67 -7.15
CA GLU A 430 -49.78 48.93 -7.81
C GLU A 430 -50.71 48.64 -8.97
N THR A 431 -50.39 47.68 -9.84
CA THR A 431 -51.26 47.26 -10.94
C THR A 431 -52.63 46.79 -10.44
N ARG A 432 -52.68 45.96 -9.38
CA ARG A 432 -53.91 45.50 -8.76
C ARG A 432 -54.75 46.68 -8.22
N LYS A 433 -54.09 47.68 -7.58
CA LYS A 433 -54.77 48.90 -7.13
C LYS A 433 -55.38 49.70 -8.28
N ALA A 434 -54.61 49.92 -9.34
CA ALA A 434 -55.02 50.61 -10.54
C ALA A 434 -56.20 49.88 -11.21
N THR A 435 -56.13 48.56 -11.37
CA THR A 435 -57.24 47.75 -11.93
C THR A 435 -58.52 47.89 -11.07
N ARG A 436 -58.39 47.83 -9.74
CA ARG A 436 -59.53 47.96 -8.88
C ARG A 436 -60.17 49.36 -8.90
N ILE A 437 -59.36 50.40 -9.07
CA ILE A 437 -59.87 51.79 -9.26
C ILE A 437 -60.59 51.87 -10.62
N ALA A 438 -60.03 51.34 -11.69
CA ALA A 438 -60.63 51.33 -13.03
C ALA A 438 -61.94 50.56 -13.07
N GLU A 439 -62.02 49.37 -12.37
CA GLU A 439 -63.22 48.60 -12.27
C GLU A 439 -64.32 49.38 -11.53
N LYS A 440 -64.00 49.99 -10.37
CA LYS A 440 -64.97 50.84 -9.65
C LYS A 440 -65.44 52.03 -10.48
N ALA A 441 -64.53 52.71 -11.21
CA ALA A 441 -64.90 53.81 -12.07
C ALA A 441 -65.84 53.34 -13.18
N ASN A 442 -65.59 52.16 -13.75
CA ASN A 442 -66.43 51.59 -14.82
C ASN A 442 -67.78 51.14 -14.27
N GLU A 443 -67.86 50.54 -13.06
CA GLU A 443 -69.12 50.25 -12.40
C GLU A 443 -69.94 51.54 -12.16
N THR A 444 -69.27 52.56 -11.59
CA THR A 444 -69.93 53.87 -11.38
C THR A 444 -70.48 54.46 -12.68
N LYS A 445 -69.65 54.41 -13.74
CA LYS A 445 -70.10 54.87 -15.10
C LYS A 445 -71.30 54.06 -15.57
N ASN A 446 -71.28 52.75 -15.44
CA ASN A 446 -72.38 51.90 -15.90
C ASN A 446 -73.65 52.13 -15.06
N HIS A 447 -73.55 52.30 -13.73
CA HIS A 447 -74.67 52.71 -12.92
C HIS A 447 -75.23 54.09 -13.30
N PHE A 448 -74.35 55.07 -13.56
CA PHE A 448 -74.79 56.37 -13.96
C PHE A 448 -75.52 56.30 -15.31
N LEU A 449 -74.99 55.62 -16.35
CA LEU A 449 -75.65 55.45 -17.64
C LEU A 449 -76.99 54.71 -17.56
N ALA A 450 -77.04 53.66 -16.70
CA ALA A 450 -78.31 52.93 -16.48
C ALA A 450 -79.39 53.84 -15.84
N ASN A 451 -79.00 54.60 -14.81
CA ASN A 451 -79.93 55.53 -14.13
C ASN A 451 -80.36 56.63 -15.04
N MET A 452 -79.44 57.24 -15.83
CA MET A 452 -79.80 58.23 -16.86
C MET A 452 -80.75 57.65 -17.87
N SER A 453 -80.45 56.44 -18.41
CA SER A 453 -81.36 55.81 -19.42
C SER A 453 -82.74 55.57 -18.86
N TYR A 454 -82.83 55.18 -17.58
CA TYR A 454 -84.11 54.96 -16.88
C TYR A 454 -84.86 56.31 -16.68
N ASN A 455 -84.17 57.32 -16.14
CA ASN A 455 -84.74 58.64 -15.87
C ASN A 455 -85.17 59.40 -17.11
N ILE A 456 -84.57 59.18 -18.26
CA ILE A 456 -84.95 59.76 -19.57
C ILE A 456 -86.09 58.95 -20.16
N ARG A 457 -86.12 57.64 -20.09
CA ARG A 457 -87.08 56.76 -20.73
C ARG A 457 -88.51 56.96 -20.17
N ILE A 458 -88.59 57.13 -18.82
CA ILE A 458 -89.91 57.28 -18.18
C ILE A 458 -90.67 58.53 -18.63
N PRO A 459 -90.04 59.73 -18.50
CA PRO A 459 -90.78 60.91 -18.93
C PRO A 459 -91.00 60.95 -20.48
N LEU A 460 -89.97 60.39 -21.25
CA LEU A 460 -90.09 60.35 -22.74
C LEU A 460 -91.27 59.43 -23.13
N ASN A 461 -91.46 58.25 -22.46
CA ASN A 461 -92.60 57.40 -22.73
C ASN A 461 -93.88 58.07 -22.33
N GLY A 462 -93.91 58.87 -21.31
CA GLY A 462 -95.07 59.70 -20.92
C GLY A 462 -95.39 60.73 -22.02
N VAL A 463 -94.44 61.48 -22.48
CA VAL A 463 -94.60 62.44 -23.54
C VAL A 463 -95.12 61.77 -24.85
N VAL A 464 -94.44 60.65 -25.28
CA VAL A 464 -94.86 59.93 -26.51
C VAL A 464 -96.22 59.30 -26.34
N GLY A 465 -96.46 58.59 -25.21
CA GLY A 465 -97.81 57.94 -24.97
C GLY A 465 -98.99 58.87 -24.93
N PHE A 466 -98.88 59.93 -24.13
CA PHE A 466 -100.00 60.91 -24.08
C PHE A 466 -100.11 61.73 -25.36
N SER A 467 -99.00 62.03 -26.06
CA SER A 467 -99.06 62.69 -27.40
C SER A 467 -99.84 61.78 -28.41
N GLN A 468 -99.56 60.47 -28.43
CA GLN A 468 -100.26 59.50 -29.27
C GLN A 468 -101.74 59.41 -28.90
N LEU A 469 -102.06 59.41 -27.63
CA LEU A 469 -103.46 59.41 -27.22
C LEU A 469 -104.21 60.64 -27.69
N ILE A 470 -103.60 61.84 -27.56
CA ILE A 470 -104.19 63.05 -28.13
C ILE A 470 -104.43 62.96 -29.59
N ALA A 471 -103.46 62.41 -30.33
CA ALA A 471 -103.47 62.28 -31.77
C ALA A 471 -104.48 61.23 -32.26
N SER A 472 -104.74 60.18 -31.55
CA SER A 472 -105.61 59.04 -31.92
C SER A 472 -107.07 59.25 -31.59
N GLU A 473 -107.42 60.22 -30.77
CA GLU A 473 -108.79 60.47 -30.36
C GLU A 473 -109.24 61.93 -30.74
N PRO A 474 -109.69 62.10 -31.98
CA PRO A 474 -110.06 63.43 -32.49
C PRO A 474 -111.23 64.08 -31.73
N ASN A 475 -112.10 63.30 -31.09
CA ASN A 475 -113.27 63.76 -30.38
C ASN A 475 -113.09 63.85 -28.89
N MET A 476 -111.91 63.88 -28.40
CA MET A 476 -111.56 63.99 -26.99
C MET A 476 -112.12 65.27 -26.42
N ASP A 477 -112.74 65.19 -25.22
CA ASP A 477 -113.25 66.37 -24.52
C ASP A 477 -112.14 67.32 -24.15
N GLU A 478 -112.48 68.56 -23.99
CA GLU A 478 -111.48 69.63 -23.82
C GLU A 478 -110.74 69.57 -22.49
N ASP A 479 -111.38 69.03 -21.45
CA ASP A 479 -110.82 68.86 -20.09
C ASP A 479 -109.81 67.75 -20.10
N THR A 480 -110.10 66.58 -20.71
CA THR A 480 -109.15 65.45 -20.86
C THR A 480 -108.00 65.80 -21.73
N ARG A 481 -108.16 66.62 -22.81
CA ARG A 481 -107.09 67.15 -23.66
C ARG A 481 -106.15 68.07 -22.91
N LYS A 482 -106.66 68.92 -22.01
CA LYS A 482 -105.87 69.77 -21.13
C LYS A 482 -105.12 68.94 -20.11
N GLU A 483 -105.71 67.93 -19.52
CA GLU A 483 -105.06 67.03 -18.59
C GLU A 483 -103.87 66.26 -19.19
N PHE A 484 -104.03 65.70 -20.45
CA PHE A 484 -102.98 65.03 -21.17
C PHE A 484 -101.88 65.97 -21.56
N SER A 485 -102.21 67.21 -22.00
CA SER A 485 -101.22 68.25 -22.33
C SER A 485 -100.43 68.67 -21.10
N ALA A 486 -101.09 68.78 -19.91
CA ALA A 486 -100.35 69.07 -18.66
C ALA A 486 -99.43 67.96 -18.28
N ILE A 487 -99.79 66.65 -18.45
CA ILE A 487 -98.94 65.53 -18.22
C ILE A 487 -97.73 65.51 -19.21
N ILE A 488 -98.01 65.83 -20.51
CA ILE A 488 -96.89 65.95 -21.52
C ILE A 488 -95.94 67.07 -21.11
N GLN A 489 -96.50 68.23 -20.72
CA GLN A 489 -95.68 69.37 -20.32
C GLN A 489 -94.81 69.02 -19.09
N LYS A 490 -95.44 68.40 -18.05
CA LYS A 490 -94.74 67.96 -16.89
C LYS A 490 -93.61 66.96 -17.20
N ASN A 491 -93.91 65.93 -17.97
CA ASN A 491 -92.83 64.97 -18.40
C ASN A 491 -91.78 65.58 -19.28
N THR A 492 -92.11 66.67 -20.07
CA THR A 492 -91.09 67.39 -20.84
C THR A 492 -90.21 68.25 -19.92
N GLU A 493 -90.71 68.82 -18.90
CA GLU A 493 -89.96 69.54 -17.84
C GLU A 493 -89.06 68.61 -16.97
N GLU A 494 -89.49 67.32 -16.85
CA GLU A 494 -88.66 66.33 -16.16
C GLU A 494 -87.54 65.71 -17.04
N LEU A 495 -87.53 65.86 -18.37
CA LEU A 495 -86.53 65.44 -19.29
C LEU A 495 -85.36 66.42 -19.37
#